data_e519ed9c83e36625a6836b51d88d260a
#
_entry.id   e519ed9c83e36625a6836b51d88d260a
#
_cell.length_a   1.000
_cell.length_b   1.000
_cell.length_c   1.000
_cell.angle_alpha   90.00
_cell.angle_beta   90.00
_cell.angle_gamma   90.00
#
_symmetry.space_group_name_H-M   'P 1'
#
loop_
_entity.id
_entity.type
_entity.pdbx_description
1 polymer ?
#
loop_
_entity_poly.entity_id
_entity_poly.type
_entity_poly.pdbx_seq_one_letter_code
_entity_poly.pdbx_strand_id
1 'polypeptide(L)'
;MEYRKLQGTDLTVSAVGFGVWTVGTTWWGVKDEQLGKRLLRQAFERGVTLFDNADTYASGRAEELQREALHDVRDQIVVATKFGYDIVNHPERPGQQERPHDWSPQYMRRALEASLRRLGTDRIDYYQLHNPRLDAIEQGSALADDLFAELEQAKAEGLIRAYGTALGPALNERQIEEGVASLRRGAPTQIIYNLLEQVLGEPVLAEAERLQVGVLARVPHASGLLEGYMTADTTFEPGDHRNWRLTTNERRKAWMEDGLKKVEQLQPFLEGRSIGQLALQFALHSPLMASLIPNIYDEQGLISYTSLDDARPLSDDEYGQIQALYAQNFGLNTSLIGEVVR
;
A
#
# COMPACT_ATOMS: atom_id res chain seq x y z
N MET A 1 12.16 -13.78 7.55
CA MET A 1 10.85 -13.12 7.21
C MET A 1 9.90 -13.30 8.38
N GLU A 2 9.48 -12.20 9.00
CA GLU A 2 8.45 -12.20 10.05
C GLU A 2 7.06 -12.37 9.45
N TYR A 3 6.16 -13.02 10.19
CA TYR A 3 4.74 -13.17 9.83
C TYR A 3 3.87 -12.57 10.92
N ARG A 4 2.88 -11.78 10.53
CA ARG A 4 1.99 -11.06 11.43
C ARG A 4 0.52 -11.35 11.12
N LYS A 5 -0.29 -11.40 12.15
CA LYS A 5 -1.73 -11.52 11.98
C LYS A 5 -2.31 -10.19 11.50
N LEU A 6 -3.13 -10.22 10.44
CA LEU A 6 -3.98 -9.09 10.09
C LEU A 6 -5.17 -9.09 11.07
N GLN A 7 -5.01 -8.33 12.16
CA GLN A 7 -5.99 -8.33 13.26
C GLN A 7 -7.39 -7.98 12.76
N GLY A 8 -8.41 -8.60 13.35
CA GLY A 8 -9.79 -8.52 12.86
C GLY A 8 -10.12 -9.54 11.76
N THR A 9 -9.14 -10.35 11.31
CA THR A 9 -9.31 -11.41 10.30
C THR A 9 -8.67 -12.72 10.76
N ASP A 10 -8.83 -13.79 9.99
CA ASP A 10 -8.12 -15.07 10.15
C ASP A 10 -6.78 -15.12 9.38
N LEU A 11 -6.40 -14.04 8.69
CA LEU A 11 -5.23 -14.00 7.82
C LEU A 11 -3.94 -13.75 8.61
N THR A 12 -2.91 -14.52 8.27
CA THR A 12 -1.51 -14.25 8.66
C THR A 12 -0.73 -13.92 7.40
N VAL A 13 0.02 -12.82 7.41
CA VAL A 13 0.74 -12.27 6.25
C VAL A 13 2.21 -12.05 6.58
N SER A 14 3.07 -12.08 5.56
CA SER A 14 4.45 -11.64 5.72
C SER A 14 4.50 -10.14 6.06
N ALA A 15 5.38 -9.74 6.97
CA ALA A 15 5.55 -8.34 7.39
C ALA A 15 5.95 -7.42 6.22
N VAL A 16 6.61 -7.98 5.21
CA VAL A 16 6.83 -7.34 3.91
C VAL A 16 6.03 -8.10 2.86
N GLY A 17 5.09 -7.43 2.24
CA GLY A 17 4.32 -7.92 1.11
C GLY A 17 4.89 -7.45 -0.23
N PHE A 18 4.27 -7.84 -1.33
CA PHE A 18 4.63 -7.42 -2.68
C PHE A 18 3.50 -6.61 -3.32
N GLY A 19 3.78 -5.34 -3.63
CA GLY A 19 2.86 -4.48 -4.40
C GLY A 19 2.93 -4.80 -5.90
N VAL A 20 1.94 -5.51 -6.43
CA VAL A 20 1.90 -5.93 -7.83
C VAL A 20 1.81 -4.75 -8.80
N TRP A 21 1.37 -3.57 -8.32
CA TRP A 21 1.36 -2.34 -9.12
C TRP A 21 2.70 -2.04 -9.78
N THR A 22 3.81 -2.34 -9.10
CA THR A 22 5.16 -2.08 -9.61
C THR A 22 5.48 -2.89 -10.87
N VAL A 23 4.94 -4.09 -11.00
CA VAL A 23 5.22 -5.04 -12.11
C VAL A 23 4.02 -5.24 -13.03
N GLY A 24 2.86 -4.70 -12.67
CA GLY A 24 1.59 -4.91 -13.37
C GLY A 24 1.19 -3.78 -14.30
N THR A 25 2.03 -2.73 -14.48
CA THR A 25 1.71 -1.59 -15.36
C THR A 25 2.75 -1.43 -16.45
N THR A 26 2.33 -0.85 -17.59
CA THR A 26 3.21 -0.66 -18.76
C THR A 26 3.82 0.73 -18.85
N TRP A 27 3.35 1.68 -18.04
CA TRP A 27 3.72 3.09 -18.13
C TRP A 27 4.70 3.54 -17.03
N TRP A 28 4.89 2.73 -15.98
CA TRP A 28 5.91 2.95 -14.95
C TRP A 28 6.37 1.61 -14.34
N GLY A 29 7.37 1.64 -13.45
CA GLY A 29 7.86 0.43 -12.79
C GLY A 29 8.55 -0.53 -13.74
N VAL A 30 8.35 -1.83 -13.52
CA VAL A 30 8.92 -2.91 -14.32
C VAL A 30 8.03 -3.16 -15.52
N LYS A 31 8.49 -2.75 -16.70
CA LYS A 31 7.74 -2.87 -17.97
C LYS A 31 7.90 -4.24 -18.64
N ASP A 32 8.95 -4.99 -18.28
CA ASP A 32 9.18 -6.36 -18.74
C ASP A 32 8.37 -7.35 -17.90
N GLU A 33 7.30 -7.89 -18.48
CA GLU A 33 6.43 -8.87 -17.79
C GLU A 33 7.20 -10.12 -17.34
N GLN A 34 8.24 -10.54 -18.05
CA GLN A 34 9.03 -11.71 -17.65
C GLN A 34 9.86 -11.41 -16.40
N LEU A 35 10.45 -10.23 -16.32
CA LEU A 35 11.10 -9.76 -15.08
C LEU A 35 10.06 -9.64 -13.96
N GLY A 36 8.90 -9.05 -14.23
CA GLY A 36 7.81 -8.93 -13.25
C GLY A 36 7.40 -10.30 -12.68
N LYS A 37 7.19 -11.30 -13.52
CA LYS A 37 6.87 -12.68 -13.10
C LYS A 37 8.00 -13.32 -12.29
N ARG A 38 9.26 -13.12 -12.70
CA ARG A 38 10.40 -13.61 -11.90
C ARG A 38 10.47 -12.98 -10.52
N LEU A 39 10.25 -11.66 -10.41
CA LEU A 39 10.25 -10.96 -9.12
C LEU A 39 9.12 -11.45 -8.20
N LEU A 40 7.93 -11.67 -8.74
CA LEU A 40 6.80 -12.27 -7.99
C LEU A 40 7.18 -13.65 -7.46
N ARG A 41 7.77 -14.50 -8.30
CA ARG A 41 8.17 -15.85 -7.92
C ARG A 41 9.28 -15.85 -6.86
N GLN A 42 10.31 -15.05 -7.08
CA GLN A 42 11.42 -14.90 -6.11
C GLN A 42 10.94 -14.32 -4.79
N ALA A 43 9.95 -13.41 -4.80
CA ALA A 43 9.36 -12.90 -3.57
C ALA A 43 8.72 -14.03 -2.74
N PHE A 44 7.93 -14.90 -3.38
CA PHE A 44 7.38 -16.07 -2.73
C PHE A 44 8.48 -17.00 -2.18
N GLU A 45 9.50 -17.30 -2.97
CA GLU A 45 10.64 -18.14 -2.56
C GLU A 45 11.44 -17.56 -1.39
N ARG A 46 11.38 -16.23 -1.20
CA ARG A 46 11.96 -15.52 -0.06
C ARG A 46 10.99 -15.37 1.13
N GLY A 47 9.83 -16.01 1.08
CA GLY A 47 8.86 -16.05 2.16
C GLY A 47 7.84 -14.93 2.17
N VAL A 48 7.73 -14.14 1.09
CA VAL A 48 6.61 -13.20 0.93
C VAL A 48 5.33 -14.01 0.70
N THR A 49 4.32 -13.77 1.53
CA THR A 49 3.01 -14.40 1.39
C THR A 49 1.92 -13.46 0.96
N LEU A 50 2.02 -12.15 1.25
CA LEU A 50 1.03 -11.15 0.83
C LEU A 50 1.38 -10.56 -0.53
N PHE A 51 0.47 -10.72 -1.51
CA PHE A 51 0.56 -10.09 -2.83
C PHE A 51 -0.63 -9.14 -3.01
N ASP A 52 -0.34 -7.82 -2.99
CA ASP A 52 -1.35 -6.75 -3.06
C ASP A 52 -1.52 -6.25 -4.49
N ASN A 53 -2.66 -6.55 -5.07
CA ASN A 53 -3.06 -6.21 -6.43
C ASN A 53 -4.26 -5.24 -6.45
N ALA A 54 -4.78 -4.91 -7.63
CA ALA A 54 -6.07 -4.28 -7.85
C ALA A 54 -6.57 -4.59 -9.27
N ASP A 55 -7.88 -4.65 -9.43
CA ASP A 55 -8.55 -4.84 -10.72
C ASP A 55 -8.21 -3.73 -11.74
N THR A 56 -7.99 -2.50 -11.24
CA THR A 56 -7.64 -1.34 -12.07
C THR A 56 -6.20 -1.35 -12.59
N TYR A 57 -5.29 -2.16 -12.00
CA TYR A 57 -3.89 -2.18 -12.43
C TYR A 57 -3.77 -2.84 -13.81
N ALA A 58 -3.32 -2.03 -14.79
CA ALA A 58 -3.34 -2.39 -16.22
C ALA A 58 -4.67 -3.02 -16.66
N SER A 59 -5.80 -2.50 -16.15
CA SER A 59 -7.15 -2.99 -16.49
C SER A 59 -7.34 -4.51 -16.29
N GLY A 60 -6.77 -5.01 -15.19
CA GLY A 60 -6.84 -6.44 -14.82
C GLY A 60 -5.63 -7.27 -15.24
N ARG A 61 -4.75 -6.79 -16.13
CA ARG A 61 -3.56 -7.55 -16.55
C ARG A 61 -2.63 -7.91 -15.38
N ALA A 62 -2.55 -7.03 -14.35
CA ALA A 62 -1.77 -7.28 -13.15
C ALA A 62 -2.23 -8.54 -12.39
N GLU A 63 -3.54 -8.80 -12.32
CA GLU A 63 -4.10 -10.01 -11.71
C GLU A 63 -3.76 -11.26 -12.53
N GLU A 64 -3.79 -11.17 -13.88
CA GLU A 64 -3.38 -12.26 -14.75
C GLU A 64 -1.89 -12.57 -14.62
N LEU A 65 -1.02 -11.55 -14.54
CA LEU A 65 0.42 -11.74 -14.31
C LEU A 65 0.70 -12.43 -12.98
N GLN A 66 -0.02 -12.07 -11.94
CA GLN A 66 0.09 -12.73 -10.63
C GLN A 66 -0.31 -14.21 -10.74
N ARG A 67 -1.42 -14.53 -11.43
CA ARG A 67 -1.80 -15.91 -11.71
C ARG A 67 -0.71 -16.65 -12.47
N GLU A 68 -0.19 -16.08 -13.56
CA GLU A 68 0.85 -16.72 -14.39
C GLU A 68 2.13 -17.02 -13.58
N ALA A 69 2.45 -16.21 -12.57
CA ALA A 69 3.65 -16.38 -11.75
C ALA A 69 3.45 -17.33 -10.56
N LEU A 70 2.24 -17.42 -9.98
CA LEU A 70 2.01 -17.95 -8.64
C LEU A 70 0.85 -18.94 -8.51
N HIS A 71 0.20 -19.38 -9.63
CA HIS A 71 -0.97 -20.26 -9.57
C HIS A 71 -0.68 -21.60 -8.87
N ASP A 72 0.51 -22.14 -9.04
CA ASP A 72 0.95 -23.41 -8.47
C ASP A 72 1.17 -23.35 -6.95
N VAL A 73 1.27 -22.14 -6.39
CA VAL A 73 1.44 -21.90 -4.94
C VAL A 73 0.27 -21.13 -4.34
N ARG A 74 -0.87 -21.05 -5.03
CA ARG A 74 -2.05 -20.26 -4.64
C ARG A 74 -2.47 -20.49 -3.17
N ASP A 75 -2.42 -21.70 -2.67
CA ASP A 75 -2.83 -22.04 -1.30
C ASP A 75 -1.79 -21.66 -0.23
N GLN A 76 -0.60 -21.22 -0.63
CA GLN A 76 0.49 -20.82 0.25
C GLN A 76 0.62 -19.31 0.37
N ILE A 77 -0.20 -18.55 -0.37
CA ILE A 77 -0.15 -17.09 -0.43
C ILE A 77 -1.50 -16.46 -0.04
N VAL A 78 -1.43 -15.21 0.39
CA VAL A 78 -2.58 -14.34 0.62
C VAL A 78 -2.71 -13.42 -0.60
N VAL A 79 -3.74 -13.65 -1.40
CA VAL A 79 -4.08 -12.82 -2.54
C VAL A 79 -4.96 -11.67 -2.08
N ALA A 80 -4.42 -10.46 -2.13
CA ALA A 80 -5.17 -9.24 -1.91
C ALA A 80 -5.45 -8.56 -3.26
N THR A 81 -6.68 -8.12 -3.49
CA THR A 81 -7.02 -7.26 -4.63
C THR A 81 -8.10 -6.27 -4.24
N LYS A 82 -8.45 -5.35 -5.14
CA LYS A 82 -9.29 -4.20 -4.84
C LYS A 82 -10.31 -3.98 -5.94
N PHE A 83 -11.44 -3.36 -5.57
CA PHE A 83 -12.48 -2.89 -6.49
C PHE A 83 -12.90 -1.47 -6.15
N GLY A 84 -13.63 -0.83 -7.05
CA GLY A 84 -14.19 0.50 -6.83
C GLY A 84 -14.03 1.43 -8.03
N TYR A 85 -12.96 1.29 -8.80
CA TYR A 85 -12.84 1.96 -10.09
C TYR A 85 -13.62 1.20 -11.16
N ASP A 86 -14.50 1.89 -11.89
CA ASP A 86 -15.31 1.28 -12.95
C ASP A 86 -14.45 0.93 -14.18
N ILE A 87 -13.83 -0.24 -14.11
CA ILE A 87 -13.07 -0.79 -15.23
C ILE A 87 -13.94 -1.49 -16.28
N VAL A 88 -15.19 -1.76 -15.96
CA VAL A 88 -16.12 -2.44 -16.85
C VAL A 88 -16.60 -1.51 -17.95
N ASN A 89 -17.05 -0.31 -17.59
CA ASN A 89 -17.52 0.70 -18.55
C ASN A 89 -16.37 1.60 -19.07
N HIS A 90 -15.24 1.61 -18.35
CA HIS A 90 -14.03 2.40 -18.66
C HIS A 90 -12.78 1.51 -18.72
N PRO A 91 -12.70 0.54 -19.64
CA PRO A 91 -11.60 -0.44 -19.70
C PRO A 91 -10.25 0.21 -20.06
N GLU A 92 -10.29 1.24 -20.90
CA GLU A 92 -9.07 1.94 -21.30
C GLU A 92 -8.74 3.06 -20.33
N ARG A 93 -7.46 3.14 -19.97
CA ARG A 93 -6.93 4.16 -19.10
C ARG A 93 -5.54 4.55 -19.55
N PRO A 94 -5.38 5.69 -20.22
CA PRO A 94 -4.05 6.18 -20.58
C PRO A 94 -3.32 6.66 -19.31
N GLY A 95 -2.20 5.99 -18.99
CA GLY A 95 -1.35 6.37 -17.86
C GLY A 95 -2.08 6.33 -16.51
N GLN A 96 -2.00 7.43 -15.77
CA GLN A 96 -2.50 7.57 -14.40
C GLN A 96 -3.90 8.22 -14.30
N GLN A 97 -4.64 8.33 -15.39
CA GLN A 97 -5.97 8.92 -15.33
C GLN A 97 -6.89 8.11 -14.40
N GLU A 98 -7.62 8.80 -13.54
CA GLU A 98 -8.62 8.19 -12.68
C GLU A 98 -9.84 7.77 -13.50
N ARG A 99 -10.41 6.64 -13.12
CA ARG A 99 -11.72 6.18 -13.60
C ARG A 99 -12.80 6.65 -12.64
N PRO A 100 -14.05 6.78 -13.10
CA PRO A 100 -15.19 6.91 -12.17
C PRO A 100 -15.19 5.76 -11.16
N HIS A 101 -15.68 6.05 -9.96
CA HIS A 101 -15.86 5.03 -8.93
C HIS A 101 -17.29 4.51 -8.93
N ASP A 102 -17.43 3.21 -8.69
CA ASP A 102 -18.71 2.56 -8.41
C ASP A 102 -18.51 1.60 -7.22
N TRP A 103 -19.05 1.96 -6.06
CA TRP A 103 -19.04 1.13 -4.85
C TRP A 103 -20.41 0.51 -4.59
N SER A 104 -21.29 0.44 -5.58
CA SER A 104 -22.57 -0.27 -5.44
C SER A 104 -22.35 -1.77 -5.18
N PRO A 105 -23.22 -2.42 -4.40
CA PRO A 105 -23.15 -3.89 -4.18
C PRO A 105 -23.13 -4.67 -5.49
N GLN A 106 -23.90 -4.22 -6.49
CA GLN A 106 -23.98 -4.86 -7.81
C GLN A 106 -22.65 -4.75 -8.57
N TYR A 107 -21.98 -3.59 -8.49
CA TYR A 107 -20.65 -3.45 -9.10
C TYR A 107 -19.61 -4.30 -8.37
N MET A 108 -19.62 -4.26 -7.04
CA MET A 108 -18.71 -5.10 -6.21
C MET A 108 -18.79 -6.57 -6.62
N ARG A 109 -20.00 -7.14 -6.75
CA ARG A 109 -20.17 -8.55 -7.15
C ARG A 109 -19.60 -8.83 -8.53
N ARG A 110 -19.88 -7.98 -9.52
CA ARG A 110 -19.33 -8.12 -10.89
C ARG A 110 -17.80 -8.01 -10.92
N ALA A 111 -17.24 -7.06 -10.18
CA ALA A 111 -15.80 -6.88 -10.06
C ALA A 111 -15.13 -8.09 -9.39
N LEU A 112 -15.74 -8.61 -8.31
CA LEU A 112 -15.26 -9.82 -7.62
C LEU A 112 -15.19 -11.02 -8.57
N GLU A 113 -16.28 -11.32 -9.29
CA GLU A 113 -16.31 -12.43 -10.25
C GLU A 113 -15.27 -12.26 -11.37
N ALA A 114 -15.08 -11.02 -11.84
CA ALA A 114 -14.08 -10.74 -12.85
C ALA A 114 -12.66 -10.94 -12.34
N SER A 115 -12.36 -10.50 -11.09
CA SER A 115 -11.05 -10.71 -10.44
C SER A 115 -10.79 -12.20 -10.19
N LEU A 116 -11.77 -12.97 -9.72
CA LEU A 116 -11.63 -14.42 -9.54
C LEU A 116 -11.26 -15.11 -10.87
N ARG A 117 -11.89 -14.72 -11.99
CA ARG A 117 -11.55 -15.25 -13.31
C ARG A 117 -10.13 -14.89 -13.74
N ARG A 118 -9.69 -13.62 -13.59
CA ARG A 118 -8.34 -13.19 -13.96
C ARG A 118 -7.27 -13.83 -13.11
N LEU A 119 -7.50 -13.92 -11.80
CA LEU A 119 -6.62 -14.59 -10.84
C LEU A 119 -6.63 -16.13 -10.98
N GLY A 120 -7.64 -16.70 -11.66
CA GLY A 120 -7.77 -18.15 -11.86
C GLY A 120 -7.95 -18.91 -10.55
N THR A 121 -8.74 -18.38 -9.62
CA THR A 121 -8.96 -18.92 -8.27
C THR A 121 -10.45 -18.87 -7.92
N ASP A 122 -10.88 -19.70 -6.98
CA ASP A 122 -12.23 -19.74 -6.45
C ASP A 122 -12.46 -18.76 -5.29
N ARG A 123 -11.38 -18.17 -4.73
CA ARG A 123 -11.47 -17.23 -3.60
C ARG A 123 -10.41 -16.14 -3.69
N ILE A 124 -10.72 -14.98 -3.11
CA ILE A 124 -9.78 -13.91 -2.79
C ILE A 124 -9.59 -13.91 -1.26
N ASP A 125 -8.34 -13.81 -0.79
CA ASP A 125 -8.09 -13.84 0.65
C ASP A 125 -8.42 -12.50 1.32
N TYR A 126 -8.06 -11.37 0.67
CA TYR A 126 -8.34 -10.05 1.20
C TYR A 126 -8.85 -9.10 0.10
N TYR A 127 -10.14 -8.76 0.15
CA TYR A 127 -10.81 -7.94 -0.86
C TYR A 127 -11.06 -6.53 -0.34
N GLN A 128 -10.56 -5.50 -1.04
CA GLN A 128 -10.50 -4.14 -0.52
C GLN A 128 -11.33 -3.16 -1.35
N LEU A 129 -12.02 -2.22 -0.69
CA LEU A 129 -12.56 -1.02 -1.32
C LEU A 129 -11.39 -0.11 -1.71
N HIS A 130 -11.28 0.24 -2.98
CA HIS A 130 -10.17 1.03 -3.52
C HIS A 130 -10.48 2.52 -3.51
N ASN A 131 -9.74 3.29 -2.73
CA ASN A 131 -9.92 4.74 -2.54
C ASN A 131 -11.38 5.12 -2.23
N PRO A 132 -12.06 4.44 -1.29
CA PRO A 132 -13.46 4.73 -1.00
C PRO A 132 -13.62 6.11 -0.38
N ARG A 133 -14.81 6.70 -0.58
CA ARG A 133 -15.23 7.89 0.16
C ARG A 133 -15.97 7.48 1.43
N LEU A 134 -16.10 8.41 2.34
CA LEU A 134 -16.75 8.19 3.64
C LEU A 134 -18.16 7.61 3.50
N ASP A 135 -18.96 8.07 2.51
CA ASP A 135 -20.32 7.56 2.25
C ASP A 135 -20.37 6.08 1.83
N ALA A 136 -19.25 5.51 1.36
CA ALA A 136 -19.13 4.09 1.05
C ALA A 136 -18.60 3.24 2.23
N ILE A 137 -18.27 3.87 3.37
CA ILE A 137 -17.70 3.18 4.53
C ILE A 137 -18.51 3.44 5.80
N GLU A 138 -18.99 4.67 6.02
CA GLU A 138 -19.56 5.10 7.29
C GLU A 138 -20.83 4.31 7.65
N GLN A 139 -20.91 3.88 8.91
CA GLN A 139 -22.11 3.23 9.44
C GLN A 139 -23.32 4.17 9.40
N GLY A 140 -24.45 3.64 8.93
CA GLY A 140 -25.69 4.41 8.75
C GLY A 140 -25.81 5.09 7.39
N SER A 141 -24.78 5.06 6.54
CA SER A 141 -24.93 5.34 5.12
C SER A 141 -25.58 4.15 4.43
N ALA A 142 -26.68 4.37 3.70
CA ALA A 142 -27.40 3.30 3.00
C ALA A 142 -26.49 2.57 1.99
N LEU A 143 -25.65 3.32 1.25
CA LEU A 143 -24.67 2.74 0.33
C LEU A 143 -23.68 1.82 1.06
N ALA A 144 -23.11 2.31 2.15
CA ALA A 144 -22.14 1.54 2.90
C ALA A 144 -22.76 0.30 3.55
N ASP A 145 -23.95 0.44 4.15
CA ASP A 145 -24.61 -0.66 4.84
C ASP A 145 -25.02 -1.78 3.86
N ASP A 146 -25.53 -1.42 2.68
CA ASP A 146 -25.84 -2.39 1.62
C ASP A 146 -24.57 -3.06 1.06
N LEU A 147 -23.49 -2.28 0.85
CA LEU A 147 -22.21 -2.80 0.35
C LEU A 147 -21.56 -3.77 1.35
N PHE A 148 -21.51 -3.41 2.62
CA PHE A 148 -20.93 -4.28 3.63
C PHE A 148 -21.76 -5.54 3.89
N ALA A 149 -23.10 -5.47 3.75
CA ALA A 149 -23.95 -6.67 3.76
C ALA A 149 -23.61 -7.62 2.61
N GLU A 150 -23.35 -7.09 1.41
CA GLU A 150 -22.96 -7.88 0.24
C GLU A 150 -21.54 -8.47 0.39
N LEU A 151 -20.62 -7.75 1.04
CA LEU A 151 -19.27 -8.27 1.37
C LEU A 151 -19.36 -9.45 2.38
N GLU A 152 -20.20 -9.33 3.40
CA GLU A 152 -20.48 -10.44 4.33
C GLU A 152 -21.12 -11.63 3.63
N GLN A 153 -22.02 -11.39 2.68
CA GLN A 153 -22.60 -12.46 1.87
C GLN A 153 -21.54 -13.16 1.02
N ALA A 154 -20.66 -12.41 0.34
CA ALA A 154 -19.55 -12.97 -0.44
C ALA A 154 -18.59 -13.79 0.43
N LYS A 155 -18.38 -13.38 1.69
CA LYS A 155 -17.57 -14.10 2.67
C LYS A 155 -18.27 -15.39 3.11
N ALA A 156 -19.58 -15.36 3.36
CA ALA A 156 -20.36 -16.54 3.69
C ALA A 156 -20.41 -17.58 2.55
N GLU A 157 -20.38 -17.12 1.31
CA GLU A 157 -20.26 -17.95 0.09
C GLU A 157 -18.84 -18.53 -0.12
N GLY A 158 -17.85 -18.05 0.64
CA GLY A 158 -16.45 -18.49 0.52
C GLY A 158 -15.69 -17.83 -0.65
N LEU A 159 -16.28 -16.83 -1.32
CA LEU A 159 -15.63 -16.12 -2.43
C LEU A 159 -14.53 -15.16 -1.96
N ILE A 160 -14.66 -14.67 -0.72
CA ILE A 160 -13.62 -13.88 -0.04
C ILE A 160 -13.43 -14.40 1.38
N ARG A 161 -12.20 -14.30 1.93
CA ARG A 161 -11.94 -14.66 3.34
C ARG A 161 -12.10 -13.47 4.28
N ALA A 162 -11.62 -12.32 3.84
CA ALA A 162 -11.72 -11.06 4.56
C ALA A 162 -11.89 -9.90 3.60
N TYR A 163 -12.40 -8.78 4.09
CA TYR A 163 -12.50 -7.54 3.35
C TYR A 163 -11.93 -6.37 4.16
N GLY A 164 -11.65 -5.26 3.48
CA GLY A 164 -11.16 -4.05 4.10
C GLY A 164 -11.16 -2.87 3.13
N THR A 165 -10.34 -1.88 3.43
CA THR A 165 -10.23 -0.68 2.60
C THR A 165 -8.77 -0.39 2.23
N ALA A 166 -8.55 0.23 1.07
CA ALA A 166 -7.28 0.85 0.70
C ALA A 166 -7.56 2.33 0.44
N LEU A 167 -7.13 3.21 1.35
CA LEU A 167 -7.43 4.63 1.30
C LEU A 167 -6.77 5.31 0.10
N GLY A 168 -7.27 6.47 -0.29
CA GLY A 168 -6.72 7.26 -1.38
C GLY A 168 -5.32 7.84 -1.10
N PRO A 169 -4.75 8.59 -2.05
CA PRO A 169 -3.41 9.15 -1.90
C PRO A 169 -3.37 10.48 -1.10
N ALA A 170 -4.53 11.04 -0.74
CA ALA A 170 -4.59 12.30 -0.01
C ALA A 170 -4.30 12.08 1.48
N LEU A 171 -3.25 12.71 2.04
CA LEU A 171 -2.87 12.60 3.45
C LEU A 171 -3.54 13.73 4.28
N ASN A 172 -4.85 13.74 4.44
CA ASN A 172 -5.63 14.81 5.06
C ASN A 172 -6.64 14.29 6.09
N GLU A 173 -7.30 15.21 6.78
CA GLU A 173 -8.32 14.90 7.80
C GLU A 173 -9.41 13.98 7.29
N ARG A 174 -9.90 14.19 6.05
CA ARG A 174 -10.91 13.32 5.45
C ARG A 174 -10.44 11.87 5.37
N GLN A 175 -9.18 11.62 5.03
CA GLN A 175 -8.67 10.25 4.99
C GLN A 175 -8.42 9.65 6.36
N ILE A 176 -8.17 10.46 7.38
CA ILE A 176 -8.20 10.00 8.76
C ILE A 176 -9.61 9.52 9.12
N GLU A 177 -10.64 10.30 8.80
CA GLU A 177 -12.04 9.92 9.03
C GLU A 177 -12.42 8.63 8.28
N GLU A 178 -12.02 8.49 7.00
CA GLU A 178 -12.23 7.29 6.19
C GLU A 178 -11.54 6.06 6.81
N GLY A 179 -10.29 6.19 7.28
CA GLY A 179 -9.56 5.12 7.96
C GLY A 179 -10.19 4.69 9.27
N VAL A 180 -10.56 5.65 10.09
CA VAL A 180 -11.25 5.42 11.37
C VAL A 180 -12.61 4.75 11.15
N ALA A 181 -13.39 5.21 10.16
CA ALA A 181 -14.67 4.60 9.82
C ALA A 181 -14.52 3.14 9.35
N SER A 182 -13.49 2.83 8.57
CA SER A 182 -13.17 1.45 8.17
C SER A 182 -12.89 0.56 9.39
N LEU A 183 -12.00 1.01 10.27
CA LEU A 183 -11.65 0.24 11.49
C LEU A 183 -12.87 0.02 12.40
N ARG A 184 -13.76 0.98 12.52
CA ARG A 184 -15.02 0.86 13.29
C ARG A 184 -15.98 -0.18 12.73
N ARG A 185 -15.89 -0.48 11.43
CA ARG A 185 -16.59 -1.61 10.82
C ARG A 185 -15.89 -2.96 11.02
N GLY A 186 -14.75 -2.99 11.73
CA GLY A 186 -13.91 -4.18 11.86
C GLY A 186 -13.16 -4.52 10.56
N ALA A 187 -13.12 -3.60 9.61
CA ALA A 187 -12.45 -3.76 8.32
C ALA A 187 -11.02 -3.22 8.40
N PRO A 188 -9.97 -4.05 8.30
CA PRO A 188 -8.59 -3.56 8.23
C PRO A 188 -8.42 -2.55 7.10
N THR A 189 -7.50 -1.60 7.29
CA THR A 189 -7.29 -0.53 6.31
C THR A 189 -5.85 -0.45 5.83
N GLN A 190 -5.66 -0.11 4.55
CA GLN A 190 -4.37 0.16 3.96
C GLN A 190 -4.18 1.67 3.82
N ILE A 191 -3.12 2.21 4.44
CA ILE A 191 -2.82 3.64 4.49
C ILE A 191 -1.46 3.95 3.86
N ILE A 192 -1.21 5.22 3.51
CA ILE A 192 0.16 5.70 3.30
C ILE A 192 0.76 6.01 4.67
N TYR A 193 1.87 5.35 4.98
CA TYR A 193 2.61 5.58 6.21
C TYR A 193 4.09 5.28 6.01
N ASN A 194 4.95 6.24 6.32
CA ASN A 194 6.40 6.12 6.26
C ASN A 194 7.08 7.22 7.10
N LEU A 195 8.41 7.21 7.17
CA LEU A 195 9.22 8.16 7.92
C LEU A 195 8.89 9.64 7.65
N LEU A 196 8.49 9.97 6.40
CA LEU A 196 8.27 11.35 5.95
C LEU A 196 6.78 11.72 5.84
N GLU A 197 5.87 10.73 5.89
CA GLU A 197 4.43 10.90 5.71
C GLU A 197 3.70 10.14 6.83
N GLN A 198 3.49 10.81 7.97
CA GLN A 198 2.91 10.20 9.19
C GLN A 198 1.50 10.70 9.51
N VAL A 199 0.92 11.59 8.69
CA VAL A 199 -0.38 12.25 8.96
C VAL A 199 -1.51 11.25 9.29
N LEU A 200 -1.58 10.14 8.55
CA LEU A 200 -2.58 9.10 8.79
C LEU A 200 -2.15 8.13 9.91
N GLY A 201 -0.85 7.99 10.15
CA GLY A 201 -0.29 6.96 11.01
C GLY A 201 -0.80 7.03 12.44
N GLU A 202 -0.51 8.12 13.15
CA GLU A 202 -0.86 8.25 14.56
C GLU A 202 -2.37 8.06 14.84
N PRO A 203 -3.30 8.81 14.20
CA PRO A 203 -4.72 8.68 14.52
C PRO A 203 -5.32 7.33 14.07
N VAL A 204 -4.89 6.78 12.94
CA VAL A 204 -5.40 5.49 12.46
C VAL A 204 -4.85 4.33 13.29
N LEU A 205 -3.56 4.35 13.65
CA LEU A 205 -2.97 3.30 14.49
C LEU A 205 -3.51 3.33 15.93
N ALA A 206 -3.77 4.51 16.49
CA ALA A 206 -4.40 4.63 17.81
C ALA A 206 -5.81 4.02 17.82
N GLU A 207 -6.62 4.26 16.79
CA GLU A 207 -7.95 3.64 16.67
C GLU A 207 -7.86 2.13 16.36
N ALA A 208 -6.88 1.71 15.54
CA ALA A 208 -6.59 0.30 15.28
C ALA A 208 -6.26 -0.46 16.57
N GLU A 209 -5.43 0.12 17.43
CA GLU A 209 -5.09 -0.44 18.74
C GLU A 209 -6.31 -0.54 19.65
N ARG A 210 -7.11 0.52 19.72
CA ARG A 210 -8.34 0.54 20.53
C ARG A 210 -9.34 -0.55 20.11
N LEU A 211 -9.45 -0.81 18.79
CA LEU A 211 -10.40 -1.76 18.21
C LEU A 211 -9.81 -3.15 17.95
N GLN A 212 -8.48 -3.32 18.07
CA GLN A 212 -7.75 -4.53 17.73
C GLN A 212 -8.01 -4.96 16.27
N VAL A 213 -7.97 -4.00 15.35
CA VAL A 213 -8.13 -4.20 13.90
C VAL A 213 -6.82 -3.83 13.20
N GLY A 214 -6.37 -4.67 12.25
CA GLY A 214 -5.08 -4.52 11.59
C GLY A 214 -4.99 -3.36 10.59
N VAL A 215 -3.76 -2.94 10.32
CA VAL A 215 -3.43 -1.92 9.33
C VAL A 215 -2.37 -2.47 8.38
N LEU A 216 -2.44 -2.06 7.13
CA LEU A 216 -1.41 -2.28 6.11
C LEU A 216 -0.85 -0.92 5.69
N ALA A 217 0.45 -0.83 5.39
CA ALA A 217 0.99 0.41 4.84
C ALA A 217 1.54 0.22 3.43
N ARG A 218 1.17 1.14 2.55
CA ARG A 218 1.73 1.29 1.22
C ARG A 218 2.64 2.52 1.15
N VAL A 219 3.47 2.60 0.11
CA VAL A 219 4.44 3.68 -0.10
C VAL A 219 5.43 3.83 1.09
N PRO A 220 5.93 2.73 1.68
CA PRO A 220 6.81 2.82 2.86
C PRO A 220 8.12 3.56 2.57
N HIS A 221 8.52 3.68 1.29
CA HIS A 221 9.73 4.37 0.86
C HIS A 221 9.49 5.79 0.31
N ALA A 222 8.34 6.43 0.64
CA ALA A 222 8.02 7.81 0.23
C ALA A 222 8.25 8.05 -1.27
N SER A 223 7.75 7.15 -2.14
CA SER A 223 7.90 7.20 -3.60
C SER A 223 9.36 7.21 -4.09
N GLY A 224 10.29 6.63 -3.32
CA GLY A 224 11.71 6.50 -3.67
C GLY A 224 12.68 7.35 -2.85
N LEU A 225 12.21 8.39 -2.15
CA LEU A 225 13.08 9.23 -1.30
C LEU A 225 13.83 8.42 -0.24
N LEU A 226 13.23 7.35 0.25
CA LEU A 226 13.78 6.47 1.28
C LEU A 226 14.38 5.17 0.69
N GLU A 227 14.74 5.16 -0.59
CA GLU A 227 15.44 4.02 -1.23
C GLU A 227 16.96 4.24 -1.34
N GLY A 228 17.44 5.47 -1.08
CA GLY A 228 18.86 5.78 -0.98
C GLY A 228 19.57 6.10 -2.30
N TYR A 229 18.87 6.10 -3.44
CA TYR A 229 19.47 6.44 -4.74
C TYR A 229 19.16 7.85 -5.23
N MET A 230 18.14 8.50 -4.68
CA MET A 230 17.68 9.81 -5.15
C MET A 230 18.66 10.92 -4.77
N THR A 231 18.84 11.84 -5.70
CA THR A 231 19.60 13.11 -5.57
C THR A 231 18.75 14.27 -6.10
N ALA A 232 19.21 15.49 -5.89
CA ALA A 232 18.54 16.70 -6.42
C ALA A 232 18.41 16.70 -7.96
N ASP A 233 19.30 15.98 -8.64
CA ASP A 233 19.34 15.89 -10.11
C ASP A 233 18.57 14.67 -10.66
N THR A 234 17.94 13.86 -9.79
CA THR A 234 17.18 12.71 -10.21
C THR A 234 16.02 13.11 -11.11
N THR A 235 15.89 12.44 -12.25
CA THR A 235 14.81 12.56 -13.22
C THR A 235 14.16 11.22 -13.46
N PHE A 236 12.93 11.22 -13.97
CA PHE A 236 12.16 10.00 -14.24
C PHE A 236 11.79 9.93 -15.72
N GLU A 237 11.61 8.72 -16.21
CA GLU A 237 11.13 8.45 -17.57
C GLU A 237 9.78 9.14 -17.85
N PRO A 238 9.52 9.56 -19.10
CA PRO A 238 8.20 10.06 -19.49
C PRO A 238 7.11 9.04 -19.14
N GLY A 239 6.03 9.48 -18.49
CA GLY A 239 4.94 8.63 -18.02
C GLY A 239 5.09 8.10 -16.60
N ASP A 240 6.25 8.17 -15.99
CA ASP A 240 6.41 7.83 -14.58
C ASP A 240 5.54 8.75 -13.70
N HIS A 241 4.75 8.15 -12.81
CA HIS A 241 3.83 8.87 -11.95
C HIS A 241 4.51 9.90 -11.04
N ARG A 242 5.79 9.69 -10.71
CA ARG A 242 6.58 10.60 -9.88
C ARG A 242 6.84 11.94 -10.55
N ASN A 243 6.79 11.99 -11.89
CA ASN A 243 6.91 13.27 -12.63
C ASN A 243 5.85 14.29 -12.20
N TRP A 244 4.66 13.85 -11.78
CA TRP A 244 3.64 14.75 -11.26
C TRP A 244 4.12 15.56 -10.05
N ARG A 245 4.98 14.98 -9.21
CA ARG A 245 5.60 15.64 -8.05
C ARG A 245 6.62 16.71 -8.44
N LEU A 246 7.02 16.74 -9.71
CA LEU A 246 8.02 17.69 -10.26
C LEU A 246 7.40 18.74 -11.20
N THR A 247 6.07 18.76 -11.37
CA THR A 247 5.38 19.62 -12.36
C THR A 247 5.40 21.11 -12.02
N THR A 248 5.53 21.48 -10.74
CA THR A 248 5.68 22.86 -10.30
C THR A 248 6.90 23.02 -9.41
N ASN A 249 7.44 24.25 -9.33
CA ASN A 249 8.57 24.53 -8.46
C ASN A 249 8.26 24.25 -6.99
N GLU A 250 7.04 24.53 -6.53
CA GLU A 250 6.59 24.28 -5.16
C GLU A 250 6.58 22.79 -4.86
N ARG A 251 6.04 21.97 -5.78
CA ARG A 251 6.02 20.50 -5.62
C ARG A 251 7.42 19.93 -5.63
N ARG A 252 8.26 20.35 -6.60
CA ARG A 252 9.66 19.93 -6.68
C ARG A 252 10.40 20.27 -5.38
N LYS A 253 10.26 21.49 -4.90
CA LYS A 253 10.87 21.92 -3.65
C LYS A 253 10.41 21.07 -2.48
N ALA A 254 9.09 20.94 -2.27
CA ALA A 254 8.54 20.24 -1.12
C ALA A 254 8.88 18.74 -1.13
N TRP A 255 8.82 18.08 -2.28
CA TRP A 255 9.05 16.63 -2.34
C TRP A 255 10.53 16.29 -2.52
N MET A 256 11.23 16.86 -3.48
CA MET A 256 12.62 16.49 -3.80
C MET A 256 13.62 17.21 -2.90
N GLU A 257 13.61 18.55 -2.90
CA GLU A 257 14.66 19.32 -2.22
C GLU A 257 14.53 19.21 -0.69
N ASP A 258 13.36 19.47 -0.15
CA ASP A 258 13.13 19.41 1.28
C ASP A 258 13.01 17.95 1.76
N GLY A 259 12.48 17.05 0.94
CA GLY A 259 12.48 15.61 1.22
C GLY A 259 13.88 15.04 1.40
N LEU A 260 14.83 15.38 0.52
CA LEU A 260 16.23 14.96 0.65
C LEU A 260 16.90 15.51 1.92
N LYS A 261 16.65 16.78 2.28
CA LYS A 261 17.13 17.35 3.55
C LYS A 261 16.58 16.60 4.78
N LYS A 262 15.29 16.17 4.72
CA LYS A 262 14.71 15.34 5.77
C LYS A 262 15.39 13.98 5.85
N VAL A 263 15.71 13.37 4.71
CA VAL A 263 16.46 12.09 4.64
C VAL A 263 17.86 12.25 5.24
N GLU A 264 18.53 13.40 5.06
CA GLU A 264 19.83 13.68 5.69
C GLU A 264 19.74 13.66 7.23
N GLN A 265 18.63 14.13 7.82
CA GLN A 265 18.43 14.08 9.28
C GLN A 265 18.24 12.65 9.82
N LEU A 266 17.97 11.68 8.97
CA LEU A 266 17.82 10.27 9.34
C LEU A 266 19.15 9.50 9.34
N GLN A 267 20.24 10.08 8.84
CA GLN A 267 21.56 9.44 8.79
C GLN A 267 22.05 8.88 10.14
N PRO A 268 21.88 9.57 11.29
CA PRO A 268 22.29 9.05 12.59
C PRO A 268 21.64 7.72 12.98
N PHE A 269 20.47 7.41 12.42
CA PHE A 269 19.72 6.19 12.72
C PHE A 269 20.07 5.01 11.81
N LEU A 270 20.99 5.17 10.85
CA LEU A 270 21.28 4.09 9.90
C LEU A 270 22.08 2.95 10.52
N GLU A 271 23.15 3.21 11.24
CA GLU A 271 24.00 2.25 11.98
C GLU A 271 23.84 0.76 11.60
N GLY A 272 24.36 0.36 10.44
CA GLY A 272 24.31 -1.03 9.98
C GLY A 272 23.05 -1.45 9.23
N ARG A 273 22.18 -0.50 8.86
CA ARG A 273 21.02 -0.71 8.00
C ARG A 273 20.95 0.34 6.88
N SER A 274 20.32 0.01 5.78
CA SER A 274 20.00 0.97 4.73
C SER A 274 18.86 1.88 5.15
N ILE A 275 18.72 3.04 4.49
CA ILE A 275 17.57 3.93 4.71
C ILE A 275 16.24 3.23 4.37
N GLY A 276 16.22 2.34 3.37
CA GLY A 276 15.06 1.53 3.04
C GLY A 276 14.70 0.54 4.15
N GLN A 277 15.68 -0.11 4.76
CA GLN A 277 15.44 -0.98 5.91
C GLN A 277 14.96 -0.19 7.14
N LEU A 278 15.53 0.99 7.42
CA LEU A 278 15.06 1.88 8.47
C LEU A 278 13.59 2.27 8.25
N ALA A 279 13.22 2.61 7.01
CA ALA A 279 11.86 2.99 6.67
C ALA A 279 10.86 1.85 6.91
N LEU A 280 11.23 0.62 6.55
CA LEU A 280 10.38 -0.55 6.80
C LEU A 280 10.29 -0.87 8.30
N GLN A 281 11.40 -0.86 9.03
CA GLN A 281 11.39 -1.10 10.48
C GLN A 281 10.56 -0.05 11.23
N PHE A 282 10.66 1.23 10.85
CA PHE A 282 9.85 2.30 11.42
C PHE A 282 8.35 2.05 11.22
N ALA A 283 7.94 1.74 10.00
CA ALA A 283 6.54 1.52 9.71
C ALA A 283 5.98 0.24 10.37
N LEU A 284 6.82 -0.80 10.56
CA LEU A 284 6.48 -2.05 11.26
C LEU A 284 6.52 -1.93 12.80
N HIS A 285 6.89 -0.78 13.36
CA HIS A 285 7.04 -0.65 14.81
C HIS A 285 5.74 -0.92 15.57
N SER A 286 4.59 -0.49 15.04
CA SER A 286 3.29 -0.83 15.61
C SER A 286 2.94 -2.32 15.41
N PRO A 287 2.51 -3.03 16.45
CA PRO A 287 2.06 -4.43 16.34
C PRO A 287 0.77 -4.59 15.51
N LEU A 288 0.01 -3.51 15.30
CA LEU A 288 -1.19 -3.50 14.44
C LEU A 288 -0.84 -3.35 12.96
N MET A 289 0.39 -2.94 12.62
CA MET A 289 0.88 -2.91 11.25
C MET A 289 1.22 -4.33 10.81
N ALA A 290 0.29 -4.96 10.10
CA ALA A 290 0.42 -6.36 9.72
C ALA A 290 1.41 -6.56 8.56
N SER A 291 1.44 -5.66 7.58
CA SER A 291 2.35 -5.76 6.44
C SER A 291 2.60 -4.41 5.78
N LEU A 292 3.77 -4.30 5.16
CA LEU A 292 4.15 -3.18 4.31
C LEU A 292 4.18 -3.61 2.85
N ILE A 293 3.83 -2.70 1.97
CA ILE A 293 3.76 -2.93 0.52
C ILE A 293 4.75 -2.01 -0.19
N PRO A 294 6.05 -2.36 -0.20
CA PRO A 294 7.08 -1.58 -0.89
C PRO A 294 6.98 -1.72 -2.41
N ASN A 295 7.57 -0.75 -3.11
CA ASN A 295 7.83 -0.89 -4.54
C ASN A 295 9.08 -1.76 -4.74
N ILE A 296 8.96 -2.83 -5.48
CA ILE A 296 10.06 -3.75 -5.80
C ILE A 296 10.27 -3.73 -7.31
N TYR A 297 11.41 -3.22 -7.75
CA TYR A 297 11.75 -3.04 -9.16
C TYR A 297 12.75 -4.06 -9.68
N ASP A 298 13.57 -4.61 -8.78
CA ASP A 298 14.67 -5.50 -9.11
C ASP A 298 14.95 -6.50 -7.97
N GLU A 299 15.86 -7.41 -8.22
CA GLU A 299 16.26 -8.44 -7.25
C GLU A 299 16.98 -7.85 -6.04
N GLN A 300 17.75 -6.77 -6.20
CA GLN A 300 18.48 -6.15 -5.11
C GLN A 300 17.53 -5.53 -4.08
N GLY A 301 16.54 -4.79 -4.54
CA GLY A 301 15.48 -4.24 -3.70
C GLY A 301 14.68 -5.35 -3.01
N LEU A 302 14.31 -6.40 -3.76
CA LEU A 302 13.63 -7.57 -3.20
C LEU A 302 14.45 -8.22 -2.06
N ILE A 303 15.74 -8.47 -2.28
CA ILE A 303 16.64 -9.06 -1.27
C ILE A 303 16.72 -8.14 -0.04
N SER A 304 16.97 -6.84 -0.25
CA SER A 304 17.12 -5.87 0.84
C SER A 304 15.88 -5.81 1.73
N TYR A 305 14.68 -5.77 1.12
CA TYR A 305 13.43 -5.60 1.87
C TYR A 305 12.95 -6.90 2.53
N THR A 306 13.29 -8.05 1.97
CA THR A 306 12.95 -9.35 2.57
C THR A 306 13.96 -9.86 3.60
N SER A 307 15.08 -9.15 3.80
CA SER A 307 16.15 -9.49 4.76
C SER A 307 16.21 -8.50 5.94
N LEU A 308 15.06 -8.03 6.41
CA LEU A 308 15.00 -7.10 7.56
C LEU A 308 15.55 -7.71 8.85
N ASP A 309 15.44 -9.02 9.00
CA ASP A 309 15.91 -9.75 10.18
C ASP A 309 17.45 -9.73 10.29
N ASP A 310 18.15 -9.49 9.19
CA ASP A 310 19.63 -9.39 9.13
C ASP A 310 20.12 -7.98 9.53
N ALA A 311 19.23 -6.98 9.56
CA ALA A 311 19.58 -5.61 9.92
C ALA A 311 19.39 -5.36 11.42
N ARG A 312 20.19 -4.43 11.97
CA ARG A 312 20.00 -3.99 13.36
C ARG A 312 18.54 -3.53 13.57
N PRO A 313 17.83 -4.02 14.60
CA PRO A 313 16.45 -3.62 14.83
C PRO A 313 16.35 -2.14 15.28
N LEU A 314 15.25 -1.48 14.94
CA LEU A 314 14.90 -0.15 15.45
C LEU A 314 14.49 -0.26 16.93
N SER A 315 15.12 0.53 17.79
CA SER A 315 14.74 0.59 19.21
C SER A 315 13.57 1.55 19.44
N ASP A 316 12.88 1.40 20.58
CA ASP A 316 11.80 2.32 21.00
C ASP A 316 12.29 3.76 21.14
N ASP A 317 13.52 3.96 21.64
CA ASP A 317 14.13 5.28 21.77
C ASP A 317 14.37 5.92 20.39
N GLU A 318 14.91 5.18 19.42
CA GLU A 318 15.10 5.67 18.06
C GLU A 318 13.77 5.99 17.38
N TYR A 319 12.77 5.11 17.56
CA TYR A 319 11.42 5.36 17.06
C TYR A 319 10.85 6.67 17.59
N GLY A 320 10.93 6.90 18.91
CA GLY A 320 10.48 8.14 19.55
C GLY A 320 11.24 9.38 19.07
N GLN A 321 12.57 9.27 18.88
CA GLN A 321 13.38 10.37 18.32
C GLN A 321 12.98 10.71 16.88
N ILE A 322 12.70 9.72 16.05
CA ILE A 322 12.23 9.93 14.66
C ILE A 322 10.85 10.58 14.65
N GLN A 323 9.95 10.17 15.52
CA GLN A 323 8.64 10.84 15.67
C GLN A 323 8.80 12.30 16.09
N ALA A 324 9.71 12.60 17.02
CA ALA A 324 10.01 13.97 17.43
C ALA A 324 10.60 14.82 16.30
N LEU A 325 11.47 14.24 15.46
CA LEU A 325 11.96 14.91 14.26
C LEU A 325 10.83 15.23 13.28
N TYR A 326 9.93 14.28 13.04
CA TYR A 326 8.76 14.51 12.20
C TYR A 326 7.87 15.63 12.74
N ALA A 327 7.54 15.62 14.04
CA ALA A 327 6.71 16.64 14.69
C ALA A 327 7.30 18.06 14.56
N GLN A 328 8.64 18.18 14.47
CA GLN A 328 9.35 19.43 14.24
C GLN A 328 9.64 19.70 12.75
N ASN A 329 8.98 18.96 11.85
CA ASN A 329 9.23 18.99 10.42
C ASN A 329 10.74 18.88 10.06
N PHE A 330 11.48 18.03 10.77
CA PHE A 330 12.93 17.83 10.62
C PHE A 330 13.75 19.15 10.72
N GLY A 331 13.24 20.12 11.48
CA GLY A 331 13.87 21.44 11.63
C GLY A 331 13.72 22.37 10.40
N LEU A 332 12.88 22.02 9.44
CA LEU A 332 12.66 22.83 8.24
C LEU A 332 11.47 23.78 8.40
N ASN A 333 11.63 25.03 7.97
CA ASN A 333 10.55 26.03 7.91
C ASN A 333 9.73 25.90 6.61
N THR A 334 9.26 24.69 6.31
CA THR A 334 8.48 24.35 5.11
C THR A 334 7.32 23.46 5.47
N SER A 335 6.31 23.35 4.62
CA SER A 335 5.19 22.45 4.83
C SER A 335 5.64 20.98 4.86
N LEU A 336 4.93 20.15 5.59
CA LEU A 336 5.08 18.70 5.52
C LEU A 336 4.83 18.21 4.09
N ILE A 337 5.52 17.15 3.67
CA ILE A 337 5.40 16.59 2.30
C ILE A 337 3.93 16.37 1.90
N GLY A 338 3.11 15.92 2.84
CA GLY A 338 1.69 15.67 2.61
C GLY A 338 0.82 16.89 2.31
N GLU A 339 1.22 18.10 2.67
CA GLU A 339 0.41 19.33 2.50
C GLU A 339 0.56 19.98 1.12
N VAL A 340 1.70 19.84 0.47
CA VAL A 340 2.03 20.55 -0.77
C VAL A 340 1.86 19.67 -2.02
N VAL A 341 1.82 18.38 -1.88
CA VAL A 341 1.90 17.41 -3.00
C VAL A 341 0.52 16.88 -3.43
N ARG A 342 -0.56 17.59 -3.08
CA ARG A 342 -1.95 17.18 -3.36
C ARG A 342 -2.65 18.07 -4.34
#